data_60865622ab2725ed3753549469560374
#
_entry.id   60865622ab2725ed3753549469560374
#
_cell.length_a   1.000
_cell.length_b   1.000
_cell.length_c   1.000
_cell.angle_alpha   90.00
_cell.angle_beta   90.00
_cell.angle_gamma   90.00
#
_symmetry.space_group_name_H-M   'P 1'
#
loop_
_entity.id
_entity.type
_entity.pdbx_description
1 polymer ?
#
loop_
_entity_poly.entity_id
_entity_poly.type
_entity_poly.pdbx_seq_one_letter_code
_entity_poly.pdbx_strand_id
1 'polypeptide(L)' 'MSINDQSDVEANLSIGPTSLGMVRIYIEGKNTSVPLDFDPEEATEIAEELKNAAVIAKKMDVNSKK' A
#
# COMPACT_ATOMS: atom_id res chain seq x y z
N MET A 1 5.12 11.67 7.81
CA MET A 1 5.31 11.65 7.35
C MET A 1 5.50 12.12 6.57
N SER A 2 5.90 12.28 6.54
CA SER A 2 6.30 12.91 5.78
C SER A 2 6.18 12.71 4.47
N ILE A 3 6.10 11.70 3.96
CA ILE A 3 5.89 11.52 2.64
C ILE A 3 4.74 12.21 2.19
N ASN A 4 3.76 12.16 2.92
CA ASN A 4 2.60 12.83 2.56
C ASN A 4 2.78 14.24 2.46
N ASP A 5 3.60 14.76 3.22
CA ASP A 5 3.82 16.15 3.18
C ASP A 5 4.42 16.57 1.95
N GLN A 6 5.24 15.77 1.38
CA GLN A 6 5.87 16.19 0.25
C GLN A 6 5.10 15.93 -0.91
N SER A 7 4.19 15.06 -0.87
CA SER A 7 3.47 14.68 -2.02
C SER A 7 2.21 15.46 -2.11
N ASP A 8 1.96 16.03 -3.21
CA ASP A 8 0.73 16.67 -3.47
C ASP A 8 -0.20 15.74 -4.13
N VAL A 9 0.17 14.51 -4.32
CA VAL A 9 -0.65 13.58 -5.02
C VAL A 9 -1.66 12.99 -4.08
N GLU A 10 -2.90 13.03 -4.43
CA GLU A 10 -3.92 12.39 -3.65
C GLU A 10 -4.27 11.12 -4.36
N ALA A 11 -4.22 10.05 -3.67
CA ALA A 11 -4.54 8.77 -4.26
C ALA A 11 -5.33 7.93 -3.29
N ASN A 12 -6.21 7.13 -3.84
CA ASN A 12 -6.99 6.19 -3.05
C ASN A 12 -6.49 4.81 -3.38
N LEU A 13 -6.48 3.98 -2.38
CA LEU A 13 -6.05 2.61 -2.57
C LEU A 13 -7.17 1.69 -2.17
N SER A 14 -7.52 0.79 -3.04
CA SER A 14 -8.57 -0.19 -2.77
C SER A 14 -7.99 -1.58 -2.93
N ILE A 15 -8.36 -2.49 -2.07
CA ILE A 15 -7.87 -3.84 -2.13
C ILE A 15 -9.04 -4.78 -2.01
N GLY A 16 -9.12 -5.75 -2.88
CA GLY A 16 -10.20 -6.71 -2.80
C GLY A 16 -10.00 -7.87 -3.75
N PRO A 17 -10.80 -8.90 -3.58
CA PRO A 17 -10.68 -10.07 -4.46
C PRO A 17 -11.37 -9.80 -5.78
N THR A 18 -10.93 -10.48 -6.80
CA THR A 18 -11.59 -10.38 -8.09
C THR A 18 -12.43 -11.64 -8.29
N SER A 19 -13.26 -11.61 -9.29
CA SER A 19 -14.10 -12.76 -9.58
C SER A 19 -13.29 -13.91 -10.15
N LEU A 20 -12.04 -13.67 -10.50
CA LEU A 20 -11.19 -14.71 -11.01
C LEU A 20 -10.27 -15.29 -9.96
N GLY A 21 -10.49 -14.96 -8.71
CA GLY A 21 -9.67 -15.53 -7.65
C GLY A 21 -8.34 -14.83 -7.46
N MET A 22 -8.22 -13.61 -7.93
CA MET A 22 -7.01 -12.85 -7.73
C MET A 22 -7.26 -11.77 -6.70
N VAL A 23 -6.21 -11.13 -6.27
CA VAL A 23 -6.34 -10.00 -5.36
C VAL A 23 -5.95 -8.76 -6.14
N ARG A 24 -6.84 -7.79 -6.17
CA ARG A 24 -6.56 -6.57 -6.91
C ARG A 24 -6.26 -5.43 -5.96
N ILE A 25 -5.16 -4.74 -6.23
CA ILE A 25 -4.84 -3.52 -5.55
C ILE A 25 -5.02 -2.43 -6.59
N TYR A 26 -5.95 -1.54 -6.31
CA TYR A 26 -6.30 -0.51 -7.28
C TYR A 26 -5.87 0.83 -6.74
N ILE A 27 -5.03 1.51 -7.45
CA ILE A 27 -4.54 2.81 -7.06
C ILE A 27 -5.15 3.82 -7.98
N GLU A 28 -5.89 4.76 -7.42
CA GLU A 28 -6.59 5.74 -8.21
C GLU A 28 -6.19 7.12 -7.80
N GLY A 29 -5.63 7.88 -8.71
CA GLY A 29 -5.24 9.22 -8.43
C GLY A 29 -6.02 10.16 -9.30
N LYS A 30 -5.60 11.41 -9.32
CA LYS A 30 -6.28 12.42 -10.04
C LYS A 30 -6.34 12.10 -11.51
N ASN A 31 -5.25 11.78 -12.12
CA ASN A 31 -5.24 11.47 -13.52
C ASN A 31 -4.69 10.09 -13.77
N THR A 32 -4.74 9.23 -12.77
CA THR A 32 -4.09 7.94 -12.86
C THR A 32 -4.97 6.87 -12.26
N SER A 33 -4.99 5.73 -12.89
CA SER A 33 -5.72 4.61 -12.38
C SER A 33 -4.90 3.38 -12.68
N VAL A 34 -4.43 2.69 -11.67
CA VAL A 34 -3.55 1.56 -11.88
C VAL A 34 -4.06 0.34 -11.14
N PRO A 35 -4.61 -0.63 -11.85
CA PRO A 35 -5.01 -1.87 -11.22
C PRO A 35 -3.87 -2.86 -11.27
N LEU A 36 -3.60 -3.49 -10.15
CA LEU A 36 -2.56 -4.50 -10.06
C LEU A 36 -3.17 -5.76 -9.50
N ASP A 37 -3.05 -6.84 -10.22
CA ASP A 37 -3.64 -8.10 -9.81
C ASP A 37 -2.55 -9.07 -9.41
N PHE A 38 -2.76 -9.74 -8.29
CA PHE A 38 -1.79 -10.67 -7.77
C PHE A 38 -2.46 -11.98 -7.41
N ASP A 39 -1.70 -13.06 -7.47
CA ASP A 39 -2.19 -14.32 -6.96
C ASP A 39 -2.36 -14.21 -5.47
N PRO A 40 -3.24 -15.00 -4.88
CA PRO A 40 -3.41 -14.95 -3.43
C PRO A 40 -2.12 -15.18 -2.67
N GLU A 41 -1.27 -16.05 -3.14
CA GLU A 41 -0.02 -16.32 -2.46
C GLU A 41 0.90 -15.12 -2.52
N GLU A 42 0.97 -14.52 -3.67
CA GLU A 42 1.79 -13.35 -3.86
C GLU A 42 1.26 -12.21 -3.01
N ALA A 43 -0.05 -12.08 -2.96
CA ALA A 43 -0.68 -11.04 -2.18
C ALA A 43 -0.36 -11.22 -0.70
N THR A 44 -0.32 -12.46 -0.25
CA THR A 44 0.01 -12.75 1.14
C THR A 44 1.44 -12.35 1.45
N GLU A 45 2.35 -12.60 0.52
CA GLU A 45 3.72 -12.22 0.72
C GLU A 45 3.87 -10.71 0.77
N ILE A 46 3.15 -10.02 -0.08
CA ILE A 46 3.19 -8.58 -0.07
C ILE A 46 2.65 -8.06 1.25
N ALA A 47 1.61 -8.68 1.77
CA ALA A 47 1.04 -8.27 3.03
C ALA A 47 2.04 -8.42 4.17
N GLU A 48 2.82 -9.50 4.13
CA GLU A 48 3.82 -9.70 5.16
C GLU A 48 4.91 -8.64 5.08
N GLU A 49 5.33 -8.32 3.88
CA GLU A 49 6.33 -7.30 3.72
C GLU A 49 5.82 -5.96 4.16
N LEU A 50 4.56 -5.69 3.87
CA LEU A 50 3.96 -4.45 4.26
C LEU A 50 3.88 -4.35 5.77
N LYS A 51 3.52 -5.43 6.42
CA LYS A 51 3.48 -5.47 7.87
C LYS A 51 4.84 -5.22 8.47
N ASN A 52 5.85 -5.87 7.93
CA ASN A 52 7.19 -5.70 8.44
C ASN A 52 7.68 -4.27 8.26
N ALA A 53 7.40 -3.70 7.13
CA ALA A 53 7.78 -2.32 6.89
C ALA A 53 7.08 -1.38 7.85
N ALA A 54 5.83 -1.67 8.15
CA ALA A 54 5.09 -0.84 9.06
C ALA A 54 5.67 -0.89 10.46
N VAL A 55 6.10 -2.07 10.88
CA VAL A 55 6.71 -2.22 12.19
C VAL A 55 7.99 -1.43 12.27
N ILE A 56 8.81 -1.54 11.24
CA ILE A 56 10.08 -0.83 11.23
C ILE A 56 9.84 0.67 11.19
N ALA A 57 8.92 1.11 10.38
CA ALA A 57 8.64 2.52 10.26
C ALA A 57 8.11 3.09 11.57
N LYS A 58 7.33 2.31 12.28
CA LYS A 58 6.80 2.73 13.52
C LYS A 58 7.89 2.98 14.53
N LYS A 59 8.90 2.13 14.56
CA LYS A 59 10.00 2.29 15.45
C LYS A 59 10.78 3.53 15.09
N MET A 60 11.00 3.77 13.82
CA MET A 60 11.72 4.93 13.42
C MET A 60 10.96 6.19 13.75
N ASP A 61 9.65 6.15 13.57
CA ASP A 61 8.83 7.29 13.83
C ASP A 61 8.90 7.67 15.29
N VAL A 62 8.87 6.71 16.16
CA VAL A 62 8.95 6.98 17.56
C VAL A 62 10.24 7.68 17.89
N ASN A 63 11.32 7.26 17.31
CA ASN A 63 12.58 7.87 17.56
C ASN A 63 12.68 9.23 16.95
N SER A 64 12.13 9.45 15.84
CA SER A 64 12.32 10.70 15.17
C SER A 64 11.29 11.70 15.58
N LYS A 65 10.23 11.28 16.15
CA LYS A 65 9.30 12.23 16.53
C LYS A 65 9.72 13.06 17.55
N LYS A 66 9.96 13.14 17.95
CA LYS A 66 10.29 13.96 18.80
C LYS A 66 10.12 14.68 18.91
#